data_a5090294f106ced2ddda95f8b924f32c
#
_entry.id   a5090294f106ced2ddda95f8b924f32c
#
_cell.length_a   1.000
_cell.length_b   1.000
_cell.length_c   1.000
_cell.angle_alpha   90.00
_cell.angle_beta   90.00
_cell.angle_gamma   90.00
#
_symmetry.space_group_name_H-M   'P 1'
#
loop_
_entity.id
_entity.type
_entity.pdbx_description
1 polymer ?
#
loop_
_entity_poly.entity_id
_entity_poly.type
_entity_poly.pdbx_seq_one_letter_code
_entity_poly.pdbx_strand_id
1 'polypeptide(L)'
;MANGFSKEEVVAFENLLTGFEDALVLSNAVNVWQTDQTTMERTNNVIWRPMPYIATTIDGTAGTDISSTGFKDYTQLTVPSQINTTRTASFALTATELRDAMQEGRLYDAAKSKLASDINLAIMQTAALQGTLVVARTGAASGYDDVSQNDAIMNEQGVPMDSRYYGMSTRTYNGMANNLQALSRSFGNSKSDNAYERSLVGRVAGFDTLKFDYAVRLPAAAGGAGLTLSTLVGAANYLVPASTTTSSNGLVKINVDNRYQTITVSSSASVVAGDAFTIAGVNACHHVTKGDTGQLKTFRVISVPAGGTTLVISPGIISNQGASQAEAMYQNVIVTPSATAAIVFLNKAAADVNVFWHKDSLELLPGRLVVPSAAGVSTMQAATKNGLQITATKFFDINKNKELFRVDTLFGTVCKNPEMCGIQLFSQV
;
A
#
# COMPACT_ATOMS: atom_id res chain seq x y z
N MET A 1 10.79 -9.71 45.78
CA MET A 1 10.00 -10.51 44.83
C MET A 1 10.00 -9.72 43.51
N ALA A 2 10.41 -10.36 42.43
CA ALA A 2 10.35 -9.72 41.12
C ALA A 2 8.88 -9.39 40.81
N ASN A 3 8.60 -8.21 40.26
CA ASN A 3 7.30 -7.86 39.70
C ASN A 3 6.98 -8.81 38.55
N GLY A 4 6.46 -10.00 38.88
CA GLY A 4 6.05 -11.00 37.87
C GLY A 4 4.58 -10.78 37.52
N PHE A 5 4.19 -11.13 36.31
CA PHE A 5 2.78 -11.17 35.92
C PHE A 5 2.05 -12.27 36.72
N SER A 6 0.82 -11.97 37.13
CA SER A 6 -0.07 -12.96 37.75
C SER A 6 -0.55 -14.00 36.72
N LYS A 7 -1.04 -15.15 37.16
CA LYS A 7 -1.62 -16.17 36.27
C LYS A 7 -2.81 -15.61 35.47
N GLU A 8 -3.60 -14.74 36.07
CA GLU A 8 -4.77 -14.10 35.48
C GLU A 8 -4.35 -13.14 34.36
N GLU A 9 -3.28 -12.37 34.58
CA GLU A 9 -2.70 -11.48 33.55
C GLU A 9 -2.13 -12.25 32.36
N VAL A 10 -1.50 -13.42 32.60
CA VAL A 10 -1.02 -14.30 31.53
C VAL A 10 -2.18 -14.82 30.67
N VAL A 11 -3.27 -15.27 31.30
CA VAL A 11 -4.48 -15.72 30.58
C VAL A 11 -5.13 -14.57 29.81
N ALA A 12 -5.19 -13.37 30.39
CA ALA A 12 -5.70 -12.19 29.72
C ALA A 12 -4.84 -11.82 28.49
N PHE A 13 -3.53 -11.96 28.57
CA PHE A 13 -2.60 -11.74 27.46
C PHE A 13 -2.76 -12.79 26.35
N GLU A 14 -2.95 -14.06 26.68
CA GLU A 14 -3.23 -15.13 25.70
C GLU A 14 -4.57 -14.87 24.98
N ASN A 15 -5.60 -14.44 25.70
CA ASN A 15 -6.88 -14.06 25.11
C ASN A 15 -6.73 -12.82 24.20
N LEU A 16 -5.93 -11.83 24.62
CA LEU A 16 -5.59 -10.68 23.79
C LEU A 16 -4.92 -11.12 22.48
N LEU A 17 -3.96 -12.02 22.54
CA LEU A 17 -3.24 -12.52 21.36
C LEU A 17 -4.20 -13.20 20.37
N THR A 18 -5.03 -14.13 20.85
CA THR A 18 -6.00 -14.85 20.02
C THR A 18 -6.98 -13.89 19.35
N GLY A 19 -7.60 -13.00 20.12
CA GLY A 19 -8.54 -12.06 19.55
C GLY A 19 -7.90 -10.97 18.68
N PHE A 20 -6.59 -10.72 18.85
CA PHE A 20 -5.83 -9.84 17.95
C PHE A 20 -5.64 -10.48 16.57
N GLU A 21 -5.34 -11.77 16.51
CA GLU A 21 -5.27 -12.51 15.24
C GLU A 21 -6.61 -12.47 14.48
N ASP A 22 -7.72 -12.66 15.16
CA ASP A 22 -9.06 -12.62 14.56
C ASP A 22 -9.42 -11.21 14.04
N ALA A 23 -8.94 -10.16 14.69
CA ALA A 23 -9.20 -8.79 14.30
C ALA A 23 -8.33 -8.31 13.10
N LEU A 24 -7.25 -9.04 12.75
CA LEU A 24 -6.34 -8.72 11.66
C LEU A 24 -6.84 -9.23 10.29
N VAL A 25 -8.01 -8.79 9.87
CA VAL A 25 -8.63 -9.25 8.61
C VAL A 25 -7.76 -8.95 7.38
N LEU A 26 -7.15 -7.75 7.32
CA LEU A 26 -6.34 -7.34 6.18
C LEU A 26 -4.99 -8.03 6.09
N SER A 27 -4.42 -8.49 7.19
CA SER A 27 -3.14 -9.19 7.15
C SER A 27 -3.19 -10.49 6.33
N ASN A 28 -4.38 -11.09 6.19
CA ASN A 28 -4.59 -12.28 5.35
C ASN A 28 -4.74 -11.93 3.86
N ALA A 29 -5.12 -10.71 3.54
CA ALA A 29 -5.32 -10.20 2.18
C ALA A 29 -4.07 -9.54 1.59
N VAL A 30 -2.99 -9.42 2.36
CA VAL A 30 -1.69 -8.90 1.93
C VAL A 30 -0.61 -9.95 2.10
N ASN A 31 0.54 -9.72 1.49
CA ASN A 31 1.68 -10.59 1.69
C ASN A 31 2.36 -10.25 3.02
N VAL A 32 2.59 -11.25 3.86
CA VAL A 32 3.34 -11.08 5.10
C VAL A 32 4.76 -11.57 4.87
N TRP A 33 5.71 -10.64 4.90
CA TRP A 33 7.10 -10.98 4.67
C TRP A 33 7.85 -11.08 5.99
N GLN A 34 8.09 -12.31 6.42
CA GLN A 34 8.88 -12.60 7.60
C GLN A 34 10.35 -12.67 7.18
N THR A 35 11.16 -11.71 7.62
CA THR A 35 12.61 -11.75 7.48
C THR A 35 13.29 -12.31 8.72
N ASP A 36 14.53 -12.76 8.53
CA ASP A 36 15.44 -12.97 9.65
C ASP A 36 15.71 -11.63 10.34
N GLN A 37 15.34 -11.56 11.60
CA GLN A 37 15.38 -10.32 12.39
C GLN A 37 16.80 -9.83 12.61
N THR A 38 17.78 -10.73 12.69
CA THR A 38 19.19 -10.36 12.80
C THR A 38 19.66 -9.58 11.59
N THR A 39 19.14 -9.90 10.41
CA THR A 39 19.43 -9.17 9.17
C THR A 39 18.80 -7.78 9.20
N MET A 40 17.55 -7.63 9.69
CA MET A 40 16.89 -6.35 9.81
C MET A 40 17.58 -5.40 10.79
N GLU A 41 17.98 -5.89 11.95
CA GLU A 41 18.69 -5.11 12.94
C GLU A 41 20.03 -4.59 12.40
N ARG A 42 20.77 -5.40 11.64
CA ARG A 42 22.04 -4.99 11.01
C ARG A 42 21.87 -3.98 9.89
N THR A 43 20.74 -3.96 9.19
CA THR A 43 20.46 -3.06 8.07
C THR A 43 19.69 -1.81 8.48
N ASN A 44 19.64 -1.48 9.77
CA ASN A 44 18.89 -0.34 10.31
C ASN A 44 17.40 -0.40 9.94
N ASN A 45 16.79 -1.58 10.01
CA ASN A 45 15.40 -1.86 9.69
C ASN A 45 14.99 -1.57 8.24
N VAL A 46 15.94 -1.44 7.31
CA VAL A 46 15.68 -1.24 5.88
C VAL A 46 16.35 -2.35 5.08
N ILE A 47 15.56 -3.07 4.31
CA ILE A 47 16.09 -4.06 3.35
C ILE A 47 15.72 -3.62 1.94
N TRP A 48 16.71 -3.62 1.07
CA TRP A 48 16.56 -3.33 -0.35
C TRP A 48 16.30 -4.62 -1.12
N ARG A 49 15.19 -4.64 -1.84
CA ARG A 49 14.77 -5.81 -2.61
C ARG A 49 14.68 -5.50 -4.10
N PRO A 50 14.87 -6.51 -4.96
CA PRO A 50 14.75 -6.32 -6.40
C PRO A 50 13.32 -5.95 -6.78
N MET A 51 13.18 -4.98 -7.68
CA MET A 51 11.93 -4.66 -8.35
C MET A 51 11.63 -5.75 -9.39
N PRO A 52 10.40 -6.23 -9.52
CA PRO A 52 10.04 -7.17 -10.58
C PRO A 52 10.31 -6.59 -11.97
N TYR A 53 10.90 -7.38 -12.85
CA TYR A 53 11.18 -6.99 -14.23
C TYR A 53 10.70 -8.08 -15.20
N ILE A 54 10.54 -7.71 -16.46
CA ILE A 54 10.18 -8.64 -17.53
C ILE A 54 11.29 -8.62 -18.57
N ALA A 55 11.90 -9.79 -18.80
CA ALA A 55 12.93 -9.94 -19.79
C ALA A 55 12.37 -9.70 -21.21
N THR A 56 13.17 -9.11 -22.07
CA THR A 56 12.85 -9.00 -23.49
C THR A 56 13.21 -10.27 -24.23
N THR A 57 12.37 -10.70 -25.15
CA THR A 57 12.62 -11.84 -26.03
C THR A 57 13.18 -11.36 -27.38
N ILE A 58 13.96 -12.22 -28.01
CA ILE A 58 14.44 -12.05 -29.39
C ILE A 58 14.05 -13.26 -30.22
N ASP A 59 13.85 -13.07 -31.50
CA ASP A 59 13.59 -14.18 -32.41
C ASP A 59 14.87 -15.01 -32.58
N GLY A 60 14.83 -16.22 -31.97
CA GLY A 60 15.91 -17.20 -32.10
C GLY A 60 15.59 -18.21 -33.18
N THR A 61 15.97 -17.98 -34.41
CA THR A 61 15.89 -18.99 -35.46
C THR A 61 17.06 -19.96 -35.36
N ALA A 62 16.85 -21.24 -35.59
CA ALA A 62 17.92 -22.22 -35.58
C ALA A 62 19.04 -21.81 -36.54
N GLY A 63 20.26 -21.70 -36.05
CA GLY A 63 21.42 -21.24 -36.80
C GLY A 63 21.68 -19.74 -36.73
N THR A 64 20.87 -18.95 -36.05
CA THR A 64 21.13 -17.53 -35.80
C THR A 64 22.16 -17.36 -34.69
N ASP A 65 23.25 -16.66 -34.97
CA ASP A 65 24.24 -16.31 -33.96
C ASP A 65 23.73 -15.11 -33.13
N ILE A 66 23.41 -15.35 -31.87
CA ILE A 66 22.93 -14.31 -30.92
C ILE A 66 24.06 -13.70 -30.11
N SER A 67 25.32 -14.09 -30.32
CA SER A 67 26.45 -13.65 -29.50
C SER A 67 26.72 -12.16 -29.54
N SER A 68 26.41 -11.48 -30.65
CA SER A 68 26.68 -10.05 -30.80
C SER A 68 25.50 -9.13 -30.42
N THR A 69 24.27 -9.63 -30.51
CA THR A 69 23.05 -8.79 -30.29
C THR A 69 22.01 -9.40 -29.35
N GLY A 70 22.17 -10.67 -29.00
CA GLY A 70 21.18 -11.42 -28.24
C GLY A 70 21.32 -11.31 -26.72
N PHE A 71 22.56 -11.16 -26.25
CA PHE A 71 22.81 -11.00 -24.81
C PHE A 71 22.69 -9.54 -24.42
N LYS A 72 21.82 -9.25 -23.46
CA LYS A 72 21.53 -7.89 -23.03
C LYS A 72 21.92 -7.72 -21.57
N ASP A 73 22.48 -6.57 -21.25
CA ASP A 73 22.85 -6.23 -19.88
C ASP A 73 21.61 -6.16 -18.99
N TYR A 74 21.72 -6.73 -17.80
CA TYR A 74 20.68 -6.70 -16.79
C TYR A 74 20.94 -5.57 -15.80
N THR A 75 19.96 -4.67 -15.66
CA THR A 75 19.99 -3.64 -14.62
C THR A 75 18.92 -3.94 -13.60
N GLN A 76 19.31 -4.19 -12.38
CA GLN A 76 18.39 -4.45 -11.28
C GLN A 76 18.01 -3.15 -10.57
N LEU A 77 16.73 -2.82 -10.58
CA LEU A 77 16.15 -1.75 -9.77
C LEU A 77 15.78 -2.27 -8.38
N THR A 78 15.80 -1.41 -7.39
CA THR A 78 15.57 -1.75 -6.00
C THR A 78 14.40 -1.00 -5.39
N VAL A 79 13.74 -1.67 -4.44
CA VAL A 79 12.64 -1.13 -3.64
C VAL A 79 12.96 -1.33 -2.16
N PRO A 80 12.93 -0.28 -1.33
CA PRO A 80 13.16 -0.42 0.10
C PRO A 80 11.93 -0.99 0.81
N SER A 81 12.19 -1.89 1.74
CA SER A 81 11.20 -2.37 2.71
C SER A 81 11.69 -2.00 4.10
N GLN A 82 10.89 -1.21 4.84
CA GLN A 82 11.29 -0.66 6.12
C GLN A 82 10.28 -1.00 7.21
N ILE A 83 10.80 -1.36 8.40
CA ILE A 83 10.04 -1.49 9.63
C ILE A 83 10.24 -0.20 10.42
N ASN A 84 9.25 0.66 10.47
CA ASN A 84 9.38 2.01 11.03
C ASN A 84 8.19 2.46 11.88
N THR A 85 7.14 1.63 12.01
CA THR A 85 5.92 2.03 12.70
C THR A 85 5.77 1.27 14.01
N THR A 86 5.87 1.99 15.13
CA THR A 86 5.53 1.46 16.45
C THR A 86 4.18 2.00 16.87
N ARG A 87 3.29 1.11 17.32
CA ARG A 87 2.02 1.48 17.94
C ARG A 87 1.99 1.02 19.38
N THR A 88 1.58 1.92 20.26
CA THR A 88 1.56 1.71 21.70
C THR A 88 0.18 2.01 22.23
N ALA A 89 -0.39 1.08 22.99
CA ALA A 89 -1.53 1.31 23.85
C ALA A 89 -1.04 1.34 25.29
N SER A 90 -1.28 2.42 26.01
CA SER A 90 -0.80 2.62 27.39
C SER A 90 -1.95 2.94 28.34
N PHE A 91 -1.89 2.38 29.54
CA PHE A 91 -2.85 2.61 30.61
C PHE A 91 -2.12 2.88 31.91
N ALA A 92 -2.76 3.67 32.77
CA ALA A 92 -2.30 3.92 34.13
C ALA A 92 -3.45 3.61 35.08
N LEU A 93 -3.26 2.66 35.98
CA LEU A 93 -4.23 2.28 37.02
C LEU A 93 -3.78 2.79 38.37
N THR A 94 -4.66 3.41 39.10
CA THR A 94 -4.40 3.81 40.48
C THR A 94 -4.54 2.60 41.43
N ALA A 95 -3.92 2.67 42.59
CA ALA A 95 -3.97 1.59 43.58
C ALA A 95 -5.42 1.23 44.04
N THR A 96 -6.37 2.14 43.84
CA THR A 96 -7.79 1.90 44.11
C THR A 96 -8.48 1.16 42.99
N GLU A 97 -8.10 1.39 41.75
CA GLU A 97 -8.66 0.75 40.53
C GLU A 97 -8.12 -0.67 40.34
N LEU A 98 -6.90 -0.95 40.82
CA LEU A 98 -6.30 -2.31 40.82
C LEU A 98 -7.06 -3.34 41.66
N ARG A 99 -8.04 -2.92 42.45
CA ARG A 99 -8.87 -3.84 43.24
C ARG A 99 -9.91 -4.58 42.39
N ASP A 100 -10.12 -4.15 41.14
CA ASP A 100 -11.12 -4.72 40.26
C ASP A 100 -10.44 -5.42 39.04
N ALA A 101 -10.27 -6.74 39.17
CA ALA A 101 -9.67 -7.56 38.11
C ALA A 101 -10.48 -7.55 36.78
N MET A 102 -11.78 -7.19 36.83
CA MET A 102 -12.58 -7.02 35.60
C MET A 102 -12.12 -5.82 34.76
N GLN A 103 -11.53 -4.80 35.37
CA GLN A 103 -11.04 -3.63 34.61
C GLN A 103 -9.81 -3.96 33.80
N GLU A 104 -8.90 -4.79 34.29
CA GLU A 104 -7.71 -5.20 33.55
C GLU A 104 -8.08 -5.94 32.26
N GLY A 105 -9.01 -6.89 32.28
CA GLY A 105 -9.48 -7.60 31.10
C GLY A 105 -10.06 -6.68 30.04
N ARG A 106 -10.86 -5.68 30.43
CA ARG A 106 -11.41 -4.67 29.51
C ARG A 106 -10.35 -3.78 28.87
N LEU A 107 -9.30 -3.44 29.60
CA LEU A 107 -8.19 -2.63 29.10
C LEU A 107 -7.39 -3.40 28.04
N TYR A 108 -7.12 -4.68 28.26
CA TYR A 108 -6.47 -5.53 27.27
C TYR A 108 -7.34 -5.69 26.01
N ASP A 109 -8.65 -5.86 26.13
CA ASP A 109 -9.56 -5.96 24.99
C ASP A 109 -9.63 -4.64 24.20
N ALA A 110 -9.61 -3.50 24.88
CA ALA A 110 -9.55 -2.19 24.24
C ALA A 110 -8.23 -1.97 23.50
N ALA A 111 -7.10 -2.38 24.11
CA ALA A 111 -5.79 -2.33 23.47
C ALA A 111 -5.74 -3.19 22.20
N LYS A 112 -6.24 -4.42 22.29
CA LYS A 112 -6.34 -5.36 21.17
C LYS A 112 -7.07 -4.75 19.98
N SER A 113 -8.28 -4.27 20.21
CA SER A 113 -9.12 -3.70 19.16
C SER A 113 -8.45 -2.48 18.53
N LYS A 114 -7.83 -1.62 19.33
CA LYS A 114 -7.15 -0.42 18.84
C LYS A 114 -5.90 -0.72 18.03
N LEU A 115 -5.04 -1.62 18.51
CA LEU A 115 -3.81 -1.98 17.81
C LEU A 115 -4.10 -2.71 16.49
N ALA A 116 -5.09 -3.62 16.45
CA ALA A 116 -5.51 -4.27 15.23
C ALA A 116 -6.09 -3.27 14.21
N SER A 117 -6.92 -2.34 14.67
CA SER A 117 -7.45 -1.25 13.83
C SER A 117 -6.34 -0.36 13.26
N ASP A 118 -5.33 -0.03 14.06
CA ASP A 118 -4.21 0.80 13.61
C ASP A 118 -3.34 0.11 12.55
N ILE A 119 -3.15 -1.21 12.63
CA ILE A 119 -2.44 -1.98 11.61
C ILE A 119 -3.27 -2.03 10.32
N ASN A 120 -4.55 -2.36 10.41
CA ASN A 120 -5.44 -2.39 9.25
C ASN A 120 -5.50 -1.00 8.57
N LEU A 121 -5.62 0.07 9.35
CA LEU A 121 -5.59 1.44 8.85
C LEU A 121 -4.27 1.78 8.17
N ALA A 122 -3.13 1.37 8.72
CA ALA A 122 -1.81 1.61 8.12
C ALA A 122 -1.67 0.91 6.76
N ILE A 123 -2.14 -0.33 6.63
CA ILE A 123 -2.17 -1.06 5.35
C ILE A 123 -3.04 -0.31 4.34
N MET A 124 -4.24 0.10 4.73
CA MET A 124 -5.15 0.84 3.85
C MET A 124 -4.60 2.21 3.44
N GLN A 125 -3.98 2.94 4.35
CA GLN A 125 -3.34 4.22 4.04
C GLN A 125 -2.20 4.05 3.04
N THR A 126 -1.36 3.02 3.23
CA THR A 126 -0.29 2.71 2.30
C THR A 126 -0.84 2.40 0.90
N ALA A 127 -1.87 1.56 0.81
CA ALA A 127 -2.51 1.24 -0.45
C ALA A 127 -3.20 2.46 -1.10
N ALA A 128 -3.92 3.25 -0.32
CA ALA A 128 -4.64 4.44 -0.80
C ALA A 128 -3.71 5.55 -1.29
N LEU A 129 -2.53 5.72 -0.70
CA LEU A 129 -1.58 6.77 -1.07
C LEU A 129 -0.59 6.34 -2.16
N GLN A 130 -0.21 5.06 -2.20
CA GLN A 130 0.83 4.57 -3.09
C GLN A 130 0.30 3.77 -4.29
N GLY A 131 -0.96 3.30 -4.26
CA GLY A 131 -1.58 2.63 -5.39
C GLY A 131 -1.69 3.56 -6.60
N THR A 132 -1.20 3.13 -7.76
CA THR A 132 -1.05 4.00 -8.95
C THR A 132 -2.13 3.80 -10.00
N LEU A 133 -2.84 2.67 -9.98
CA LEU A 133 -3.99 2.47 -10.86
C LEU A 133 -5.17 3.29 -10.33
N VAL A 134 -5.76 4.13 -11.17
CA VAL A 134 -6.85 5.01 -10.73
C VAL A 134 -8.05 4.85 -11.64
N VAL A 135 -9.18 4.50 -11.07
CA VAL A 135 -10.48 4.45 -11.74
C VAL A 135 -11.37 5.54 -11.17
N ALA A 136 -11.62 6.59 -11.94
CA ALA A 136 -12.51 7.69 -11.56
C ALA A 136 -13.87 7.52 -12.24
N ARG A 137 -14.94 7.45 -11.45
CA ARG A 137 -16.33 7.31 -11.91
C ARG A 137 -17.10 8.61 -11.65
N THR A 138 -17.87 9.04 -12.63
CA THR A 138 -18.75 10.22 -12.48
C THR A 138 -19.98 9.93 -11.62
N GLY A 139 -20.48 8.70 -11.65
CA GLY A 139 -21.63 8.25 -10.85
C GLY A 139 -21.27 7.76 -9.45
N ALA A 140 -22.31 7.54 -8.65
CA ALA A 140 -22.20 6.81 -7.39
C ALA A 140 -21.98 5.32 -7.64
N ALA A 141 -21.53 4.59 -6.63
CA ALA A 141 -21.36 3.15 -6.71
C ALA A 141 -22.67 2.45 -7.05
N SER A 142 -22.68 1.64 -8.12
CA SER A 142 -23.89 1.03 -8.68
C SER A 142 -23.85 -0.49 -8.77
N GLY A 143 -22.67 -1.12 -8.77
CA GLY A 143 -22.60 -2.58 -8.77
C GLY A 143 -21.50 -3.20 -9.60
N TYR A 144 -21.83 -4.26 -10.36
CA TYR A 144 -20.87 -5.07 -11.10
C TYR A 144 -20.00 -4.25 -12.07
N ASP A 145 -20.59 -3.30 -12.79
CA ASP A 145 -19.89 -2.51 -13.80
C ASP A 145 -18.74 -1.67 -13.21
N ASP A 146 -18.88 -1.27 -11.97
CA ASP A 146 -17.83 -0.49 -11.29
C ASP A 146 -16.63 -1.37 -10.93
N VAL A 147 -16.88 -2.60 -10.45
CA VAL A 147 -15.83 -3.56 -10.13
C VAL A 147 -15.16 -4.09 -11.40
N SER A 148 -15.92 -4.32 -12.46
CA SER A 148 -15.38 -4.80 -13.73
C SER A 148 -14.38 -3.85 -14.38
N GLN A 149 -14.50 -2.54 -14.12
CA GLN A 149 -13.49 -1.57 -14.58
C GLN A 149 -12.16 -1.67 -13.84
N ASN A 150 -12.19 -2.02 -12.55
CA ASN A 150 -10.97 -2.32 -11.82
C ASN A 150 -10.28 -3.58 -12.37
N ASP A 151 -11.08 -4.59 -12.75
CA ASP A 151 -10.57 -5.80 -13.41
C ASP A 151 -9.96 -5.47 -14.78
N ALA A 152 -10.64 -4.65 -15.57
CA ALA A 152 -10.17 -4.25 -16.89
C ALA A 152 -8.80 -3.54 -16.82
N ILE A 153 -8.65 -2.54 -15.96
CA ILE A 153 -7.38 -1.80 -15.84
C ILE A 153 -6.25 -2.70 -15.32
N MET A 154 -6.52 -3.65 -14.40
CA MET A 154 -5.52 -4.60 -13.95
C MET A 154 -5.11 -5.57 -15.07
N ASN A 155 -6.06 -6.06 -15.86
CA ASN A 155 -5.77 -6.94 -17.01
C ASN A 155 -4.99 -6.21 -18.11
N GLU A 156 -5.34 -4.96 -18.42
CA GLU A 156 -4.61 -4.11 -19.36
C GLU A 156 -3.16 -3.85 -18.93
N GLN A 157 -2.90 -3.80 -17.64
CA GLN A 157 -1.54 -3.68 -17.10
C GLN A 157 -0.80 -5.03 -17.02
N GLY A 158 -1.47 -6.16 -17.24
CA GLY A 158 -0.88 -7.50 -17.16
C GLY A 158 -0.71 -8.02 -15.73
N VAL A 159 -1.54 -7.56 -14.80
CA VAL A 159 -1.56 -8.08 -13.42
C VAL A 159 -2.22 -9.47 -13.39
N PRO A 160 -1.67 -10.48 -12.66
CA PRO A 160 -2.29 -11.80 -12.53
C PRO A 160 -3.74 -11.73 -12.04
N MET A 161 -4.58 -12.68 -12.48
CA MET A 161 -6.01 -12.68 -12.17
C MET A 161 -6.36 -13.34 -10.83
N ASP A 162 -5.41 -14.02 -10.23
CA ASP A 162 -5.57 -14.67 -8.94
C ASP A 162 -5.31 -13.68 -7.78
N SER A 163 -5.81 -14.02 -6.61
CA SER A 163 -5.52 -13.29 -5.35
C SER A 163 -5.72 -11.76 -5.43
N ARG A 164 -6.80 -11.33 -6.10
CA ARG A 164 -7.19 -9.93 -6.18
C ARG A 164 -8.20 -9.58 -5.09
N TYR A 165 -7.99 -8.49 -4.41
CA TYR A 165 -8.83 -7.99 -3.32
C TYR A 165 -9.36 -6.60 -3.65
N TYR A 166 -10.57 -6.32 -3.18
CA TYR A 166 -11.18 -5.01 -3.32
C TYR A 166 -11.76 -4.55 -1.98
N GLY A 167 -11.16 -3.53 -1.39
CA GLY A 167 -11.58 -2.93 -0.13
C GLY A 167 -12.42 -1.69 -0.36
N MET A 168 -13.65 -1.72 0.14
CA MET A 168 -14.64 -0.66 -0.08
C MET A 168 -15.04 0.02 1.22
N SER A 169 -15.35 1.33 1.13
CA SER A 169 -16.04 2.01 2.22
C SER A 169 -17.44 1.41 2.44
N THR A 170 -17.96 1.51 3.64
CA THR A 170 -19.28 0.96 3.99
C THR A 170 -20.39 1.47 3.07
N ARG A 171 -20.35 2.74 2.68
CA ARG A 171 -21.36 3.34 1.79
C ARG A 171 -21.28 2.80 0.38
N THR A 172 -20.06 2.68 -0.16
CA THR A 172 -19.80 2.09 -1.48
C THR A 172 -20.24 0.64 -1.52
N TYR A 173 -19.87 -0.14 -0.51
CA TYR A 173 -20.23 -1.55 -0.41
C TYR A 173 -21.73 -1.78 -0.41
N ASN A 174 -22.46 -0.99 0.38
CA ASN A 174 -23.93 -1.08 0.43
C ASN A 174 -24.58 -0.64 -0.90
N GLY A 175 -24.01 0.35 -1.59
CA GLY A 175 -24.47 0.75 -2.93
C GLY A 175 -24.32 -0.36 -3.96
N MET A 176 -23.22 -1.11 -3.90
CA MET A 176 -23.00 -2.26 -4.79
C MET A 176 -23.92 -3.45 -4.50
N ALA A 177 -24.28 -3.69 -3.25
CA ALA A 177 -25.20 -4.76 -2.86
C ALA A 177 -26.57 -4.61 -3.51
N ASN A 178 -27.02 -3.39 -3.79
CA ASN A 178 -28.31 -3.13 -4.42
C ASN A 178 -28.43 -3.71 -5.85
N ASN A 179 -27.39 -3.62 -6.66
CA ASN A 179 -27.39 -4.18 -8.02
C ASN A 179 -27.40 -5.72 -8.00
N LEU A 180 -26.63 -6.33 -7.11
CA LEU A 180 -26.63 -7.77 -6.93
C LEU A 180 -27.99 -8.31 -6.51
N GLN A 181 -28.69 -7.58 -5.66
CA GLN A 181 -30.06 -7.88 -5.27
C GLN A 181 -31.03 -7.88 -6.47
N ALA A 182 -30.93 -6.88 -7.35
CA ALA A 182 -31.81 -6.77 -8.51
C ALA A 182 -31.61 -7.90 -9.51
N LEU A 183 -30.37 -8.25 -9.82
CA LEU A 183 -30.01 -9.32 -10.75
C LEU A 183 -30.46 -10.70 -10.27
N SER A 184 -30.39 -10.93 -8.99
CA SER A 184 -30.58 -12.26 -8.43
C SER A 184 -32.03 -12.58 -8.06
N ARG A 185 -32.89 -11.59 -7.92
CA ARG A 185 -34.35 -11.80 -7.77
C ARG A 185 -34.96 -12.54 -8.95
N SER A 186 -34.35 -12.46 -10.13
CA SER A 186 -34.82 -13.16 -11.33
C SER A 186 -34.47 -14.65 -11.35
N PHE A 187 -33.53 -15.13 -10.54
CA PHE A 187 -32.99 -16.49 -10.64
C PHE A 187 -32.91 -17.29 -9.33
N GLY A 188 -33.45 -16.80 -8.21
CA GLY A 188 -33.53 -17.53 -6.94
C GLY A 188 -32.18 -17.96 -6.39
N ASN A 189 -31.18 -17.08 -6.42
CA ASN A 189 -29.79 -17.40 -6.07
C ASN A 189 -29.44 -16.94 -4.65
N SER A 190 -28.77 -17.79 -3.87
CA SER A 190 -28.34 -17.53 -2.49
C SER A 190 -27.51 -16.27 -2.28
N LYS A 191 -26.83 -15.76 -3.32
CA LYS A 191 -26.09 -14.49 -3.25
C LYS A 191 -26.98 -13.27 -3.05
N SER A 192 -28.20 -13.29 -3.61
CA SER A 192 -29.18 -12.21 -3.48
C SER A 192 -29.76 -12.13 -2.09
N ASP A 193 -30.05 -13.27 -1.51
CA ASP A 193 -30.60 -13.34 -0.16
C ASP A 193 -29.58 -12.82 0.84
N ASN A 194 -28.31 -13.20 0.69
CA ASN A 194 -27.20 -12.68 1.51
C ASN A 194 -26.96 -11.17 1.29
N ALA A 195 -27.08 -10.68 0.05
CA ALA A 195 -26.95 -9.25 -0.23
C ALA A 195 -28.09 -8.43 0.39
N TYR A 196 -29.30 -8.98 0.35
CA TYR A 196 -30.49 -8.35 0.93
C TYR A 196 -30.49 -8.37 2.46
N GLU A 197 -30.26 -9.55 3.07
CA GLU A 197 -30.33 -9.74 4.51
C GLU A 197 -29.12 -9.18 5.26
N ARG A 198 -27.93 -9.35 4.68
CA ARG A 198 -26.64 -9.08 5.36
C ARG A 198 -25.79 -8.02 4.68
N SER A 199 -26.25 -7.45 3.56
CA SER A 199 -25.40 -6.56 2.73
C SER A 199 -24.06 -7.19 2.36
N LEU A 200 -24.01 -8.49 2.08
CA LEU A 200 -22.80 -9.21 1.75
C LEU A 200 -22.66 -9.33 0.23
N VAL A 201 -21.63 -8.69 -0.34
CA VAL A 201 -21.35 -8.69 -1.78
C VAL A 201 -20.60 -9.96 -2.22
N GLY A 202 -19.66 -10.42 -1.39
CA GLY A 202 -18.83 -11.59 -1.68
C GLY A 202 -17.85 -11.35 -2.83
N ARG A 203 -17.61 -12.39 -3.66
CA ARG A 203 -16.69 -12.31 -4.80
C ARG A 203 -17.38 -11.77 -6.04
N VAL A 204 -16.84 -10.67 -6.62
CA VAL A 204 -17.37 -10.00 -7.80
C VAL A 204 -16.25 -9.70 -8.79
N ALA A 205 -16.44 -9.96 -10.08
CA ALA A 205 -15.48 -9.70 -11.17
C ALA A 205 -14.04 -10.15 -10.83
N GLY A 206 -13.90 -11.33 -10.21
CA GLY A 206 -12.57 -11.86 -9.85
C GLY A 206 -11.98 -11.32 -8.54
N PHE A 207 -12.58 -10.30 -7.93
CA PHE A 207 -12.13 -9.73 -6.66
C PHE A 207 -12.83 -10.34 -5.45
N ASP A 208 -12.07 -10.62 -4.41
CA ASP A 208 -12.61 -10.86 -3.07
C ASP A 208 -12.88 -9.52 -2.41
N THR A 209 -14.16 -9.24 -2.09
CA THR A 209 -14.56 -7.93 -1.60
C THR A 209 -14.52 -7.86 -0.09
N LEU A 210 -13.96 -6.76 0.43
CA LEU A 210 -13.84 -6.47 1.85
C LEU A 210 -14.56 -5.15 2.18
N LYS A 211 -15.28 -5.14 3.29
CA LYS A 211 -15.99 -3.96 3.80
C LYS A 211 -15.20 -3.32 4.92
N PHE A 212 -14.92 -2.03 4.80
CA PHE A 212 -14.22 -1.26 5.82
C PHE A 212 -15.10 -0.18 6.43
N ASP A 213 -15.00 -0.02 7.72
CA ASP A 213 -15.64 1.05 8.49
C ASP A 213 -14.79 2.34 8.50
N TYR A 214 -13.51 2.25 8.18
CA TYR A 214 -12.56 3.35 8.10
C TYR A 214 -12.02 3.51 6.67
N ALA A 215 -12.66 4.32 5.86
CA ALA A 215 -12.14 4.67 4.54
C ALA A 215 -11.21 5.89 4.63
N VAL A 216 -10.08 5.82 3.93
CA VAL A 216 -9.25 7.01 3.69
C VAL A 216 -10.02 7.94 2.77
N ARG A 217 -10.10 9.21 3.09
CA ARG A 217 -10.77 10.21 2.25
C ARG A 217 -9.74 11.04 1.51
N LEU A 218 -9.85 11.06 0.20
CA LEU A 218 -9.03 11.91 -0.66
C LEU A 218 -9.77 13.23 -0.91
N PRO A 219 -9.14 14.39 -0.64
CA PRO A 219 -9.73 15.69 -0.97
C PRO A 219 -9.83 15.89 -2.49
N ALA A 220 -10.64 16.84 -2.91
CA ALA A 220 -10.63 17.29 -4.29
C ALA A 220 -9.27 17.94 -4.61
N ALA A 221 -8.74 17.69 -5.80
CA ALA A 221 -7.54 18.36 -6.27
C ALA A 221 -7.80 19.86 -6.41
N ALA A 222 -7.16 20.65 -5.58
CA ALA A 222 -7.31 22.11 -5.56
C ALA A 222 -6.40 22.81 -6.58
N GLY A 223 -5.30 22.16 -6.98
CA GLY A 223 -4.38 22.63 -8.01
C GLY A 223 -4.73 22.02 -9.36
N GLY A 224 -4.42 22.70 -10.46
CA GLY A 224 -4.31 22.01 -11.72
C GLY A 224 -5.19 22.43 -12.88
N ALA A 225 -5.98 23.47 -12.78
CA ALA A 225 -6.50 24.08 -14.01
C ALA A 225 -5.33 24.64 -14.82
N GLY A 226 -5.02 23.99 -15.96
CA GLY A 226 -3.92 24.40 -16.82
C GLY A 226 -2.52 23.99 -16.35
N LEU A 227 -2.40 23.03 -15.42
CA LEU A 227 -1.10 22.49 -15.03
C LEU A 227 -0.48 21.71 -16.21
N THR A 228 0.77 22.02 -16.50
CA THR A 228 1.53 21.36 -17.57
C THR A 228 2.89 20.89 -17.06
N LEU A 229 3.45 19.92 -17.72
CA LEU A 229 4.86 19.59 -17.56
C LEU A 229 5.72 20.79 -18.00
N SER A 230 6.74 21.11 -17.23
CA SER A 230 7.68 22.15 -17.56
C SER A 230 9.01 21.52 -17.95
N THR A 231 9.56 21.94 -19.07
CA THR A 231 10.98 21.69 -19.51
C THR A 231 11.46 20.24 -19.48
N LEU A 232 10.63 19.24 -19.53
CA LEU A 232 11.07 17.86 -19.71
C LEU A 232 11.34 17.62 -21.19
N VAL A 233 12.53 17.99 -21.61
CA VAL A 233 12.96 17.91 -23.01
C VAL A 233 13.75 16.63 -23.21
N GLY A 234 13.17 15.70 -23.98
CA GLY A 234 13.86 14.53 -24.49
C GLY A 234 13.81 13.28 -23.64
N ALA A 235 14.09 12.14 -24.27
CA ALA A 235 14.07 10.80 -23.68
C ALA A 235 14.98 10.67 -22.43
N ALA A 236 16.04 11.44 -22.34
CA ALA A 236 16.99 11.40 -21.23
C ALA A 236 16.37 11.70 -19.83
N ASN A 237 15.23 12.41 -19.78
CA ASN A 237 14.56 12.74 -18.53
C ASN A 237 13.59 11.65 -18.03
N TYR A 238 13.30 10.66 -18.86
CA TYR A 238 12.38 9.55 -18.58
C TYR A 238 13.07 8.20 -18.79
N LEU A 239 14.32 8.16 -18.39
CA LEU A 239 15.10 6.93 -18.34
C LEU A 239 14.77 6.17 -17.04
N VAL A 240 15.09 4.88 -17.05
CA VAL A 240 15.05 4.07 -15.84
C VAL A 240 15.88 4.77 -14.77
N PRO A 241 15.31 5.02 -13.58
CA PRO A 241 16.05 5.61 -12.48
C PRO A 241 17.34 4.85 -12.20
N ALA A 242 18.42 5.56 -12.01
CA ALA A 242 19.71 4.95 -11.75
C ALA A 242 19.67 4.08 -10.48
N SER A 243 20.33 2.93 -10.49
CA SER A 243 20.51 2.10 -9.29
C SER A 243 21.39 2.79 -8.24
N THR A 244 22.08 3.85 -8.64
CA THR A 244 22.95 4.66 -7.76
C THR A 244 22.67 6.14 -7.96
N THR A 245 22.76 6.92 -6.88
CA THR A 245 22.76 8.39 -6.95
C THR A 245 23.99 8.93 -6.23
N THR A 246 24.56 10.02 -6.75
CA THR A 246 25.61 10.77 -6.07
C THR A 246 24.97 11.94 -5.33
N SER A 247 25.19 12.02 -4.01
CA SER A 247 24.75 13.16 -3.23
C SER A 247 25.58 14.42 -3.52
N SER A 248 25.10 15.58 -3.11
CA SER A 248 25.84 16.86 -3.23
C SER A 248 27.24 16.84 -2.60
N ASN A 249 27.48 15.91 -1.68
CA ASN A 249 28.78 15.73 -1.00
C ASN A 249 29.70 14.74 -1.74
N GLY A 250 29.35 14.29 -2.93
CA GLY A 250 30.14 13.30 -3.68
C GLY A 250 30.01 11.85 -3.20
N LEU A 251 29.14 11.58 -2.21
CA LEU A 251 28.89 10.22 -1.74
C LEU A 251 27.93 9.49 -2.69
N VAL A 252 28.32 8.33 -3.17
CA VAL A 252 27.49 7.46 -3.99
C VAL A 252 26.59 6.63 -3.10
N LYS A 253 25.27 6.79 -3.26
CA LYS A 253 24.27 5.89 -2.68
C LYS A 253 24.06 4.73 -3.63
N ILE A 254 24.32 3.52 -3.17
CA ILE A 254 24.24 2.29 -3.95
C ILE A 254 22.79 1.84 -4.19
N ASN A 255 21.86 2.21 -3.30
CA ASN A 255 20.46 1.82 -3.38
C ASN A 255 19.57 3.05 -3.48
N VAL A 256 18.66 3.04 -4.43
CA VAL A 256 17.69 4.11 -4.71
C VAL A 256 16.29 3.52 -4.76
N ASP A 257 15.31 4.24 -4.21
CA ASP A 257 13.91 3.86 -4.35
C ASP A 257 13.41 4.20 -5.77
N ASN A 258 13.28 3.18 -6.59
CA ASN A 258 12.93 3.31 -8.00
C ASN A 258 11.41 3.34 -8.25
N ARG A 259 10.58 3.32 -7.21
CA ARG A 259 9.12 3.50 -7.35
C ARG A 259 8.75 4.94 -7.68
N TYR A 260 9.64 5.88 -7.36
CA TYR A 260 9.35 7.32 -7.40
C TYR A 260 10.24 8.05 -8.39
N GLN A 261 9.68 9.07 -9.00
CA GLN A 261 10.40 9.96 -9.92
C GLN A 261 10.03 11.41 -9.60
N THR A 262 11.00 12.32 -9.70
CA THR A 262 10.74 13.76 -9.60
C THR A 262 10.51 14.33 -11.00
N ILE A 263 9.36 14.98 -11.19
CA ILE A 263 9.03 15.70 -12.42
C ILE A 263 8.95 17.19 -12.16
N THR A 264 9.22 17.99 -13.19
CA THR A 264 9.07 19.44 -13.13
C THR A 264 7.76 19.85 -13.80
N VAL A 265 7.01 20.71 -13.14
CA VAL A 265 5.70 21.21 -13.58
C VAL A 265 5.67 22.73 -13.61
N SER A 266 4.70 23.32 -14.31
CA SER A 266 4.54 24.77 -14.40
C SER A 266 4.29 25.43 -13.04
N SER A 267 3.56 24.75 -12.15
CA SER A 267 3.35 25.16 -10.77
C SER A 267 2.93 23.96 -9.92
N SER A 268 3.50 23.78 -8.73
CA SER A 268 3.03 22.77 -7.77
C SER A 268 2.14 23.37 -6.66
N ALA A 269 1.73 24.63 -6.82
CA ALA A 269 0.86 25.30 -5.86
C ALA A 269 -0.47 24.56 -5.74
N SER A 270 -0.91 24.32 -4.51
CA SER A 270 -2.15 23.60 -4.19
C SER A 270 -2.24 22.13 -4.61
N VAL A 271 -1.17 21.53 -5.13
CA VAL A 271 -1.06 20.09 -5.32
C VAL A 271 -0.70 19.45 -3.99
N VAL A 272 -1.36 18.36 -3.64
CA VAL A 272 -1.12 17.64 -2.38
C VAL A 272 -0.72 16.17 -2.62
N ALA A 273 -0.03 15.61 -1.65
CA ALA A 273 0.29 14.18 -1.67
C ALA A 273 -1.01 13.36 -1.71
N GLY A 274 -1.06 12.38 -2.58
CA GLY A 274 -2.25 11.57 -2.81
C GLY A 274 -3.09 11.99 -4.03
N ASP A 275 -2.86 13.15 -4.62
CA ASP A 275 -3.54 13.54 -5.86
C ASP A 275 -3.26 12.54 -6.97
N ALA A 276 -4.30 12.23 -7.75
CA ALA A 276 -4.25 11.29 -8.85
C ALA A 276 -4.43 12.05 -10.19
N PHE A 277 -3.57 11.74 -11.16
CA PHE A 277 -3.60 12.46 -12.42
C PHE A 277 -3.18 11.60 -13.62
N THR A 278 -3.44 12.10 -14.80
CA THR A 278 -2.93 11.59 -16.08
C THR A 278 -2.16 12.68 -16.81
N ILE A 279 -1.30 12.28 -17.71
CA ILE A 279 -0.55 13.19 -18.59
C ILE A 279 -1.06 13.00 -20.02
N ALA A 280 -1.43 14.07 -20.68
CA ALA A 280 -1.97 14.02 -22.03
C ALA A 280 -0.98 13.36 -23.02
N GLY A 281 -1.46 12.41 -23.81
CA GLY A 281 -0.68 11.69 -24.81
C GLY A 281 0.24 10.60 -24.25
N VAL A 282 0.20 10.31 -22.96
CA VAL A 282 1.02 9.25 -22.33
C VAL A 282 0.15 8.02 -22.07
N ASN A 283 0.18 7.06 -22.99
CA ASN A 283 -0.56 5.81 -22.85
C ASN A 283 0.19 4.82 -21.98
N ALA A 284 -0.58 4.02 -21.25
CA ALA A 284 -0.07 2.91 -20.47
C ALA A 284 0.41 1.77 -21.38
N CYS A 285 1.41 1.06 -20.91
CA CYS A 285 2.01 -0.07 -21.60
C CYS A 285 1.68 -1.36 -20.81
N HIS A 286 1.25 -2.39 -21.52
CA HIS A 286 1.08 -3.71 -20.92
C HIS A 286 2.45 -4.28 -20.50
N HIS A 287 2.61 -4.65 -19.24
CA HIS A 287 3.92 -5.00 -18.69
C HIS A 287 4.62 -6.16 -19.39
N VAL A 288 3.88 -7.19 -19.79
CA VAL A 288 4.44 -8.41 -20.41
C VAL A 288 4.68 -8.22 -21.90
N THR A 289 3.65 -7.80 -22.64
CA THR A 289 3.70 -7.72 -24.11
C THR A 289 4.31 -6.41 -24.64
N LYS A 290 4.47 -5.42 -23.77
CA LYS A 290 4.92 -4.06 -24.12
C LYS A 290 4.05 -3.37 -25.18
N GLY A 291 2.81 -3.84 -25.36
CA GLY A 291 1.82 -3.27 -26.26
C GLY A 291 1.12 -2.05 -25.66
N ASP A 292 0.63 -1.16 -26.53
CA ASP A 292 -0.20 -0.01 -26.13
C ASP A 292 -1.57 -0.49 -25.67
N THR A 293 -1.99 -0.07 -24.48
CA THR A 293 -3.34 -0.36 -23.94
C THR A 293 -4.41 0.56 -24.51
N GLY A 294 -4.03 1.65 -25.19
CA GLY A 294 -4.94 2.69 -25.65
C GLY A 294 -5.52 3.58 -24.55
N GLN A 295 -5.12 3.35 -23.30
CA GLN A 295 -5.57 4.12 -22.13
C GLN A 295 -4.44 4.97 -21.58
N LEU A 296 -4.76 6.17 -21.07
CA LEU A 296 -3.78 7.03 -20.44
C LEU A 296 -3.24 6.39 -19.17
N LYS A 297 -1.91 6.46 -18.98
CA LYS A 297 -1.28 6.03 -17.74
C LYS A 297 -1.70 6.92 -16.58
N THR A 298 -2.05 6.32 -15.47
CA THR A 298 -2.40 7.01 -14.23
C THR A 298 -1.19 7.13 -13.31
N PHE A 299 -1.08 8.26 -12.64
CA PHE A 299 0.02 8.59 -11.72
C PHE A 299 -0.53 9.11 -10.40
N ARG A 300 0.28 8.98 -9.35
CA ARG A 300 -0.01 9.52 -8.03
C ARG A 300 1.08 10.49 -7.58
N VAL A 301 0.68 11.58 -6.96
CA VAL A 301 1.61 12.48 -6.28
C VAL A 301 1.95 11.88 -4.92
N ILE A 302 3.22 11.60 -4.69
CA ILE A 302 3.73 11.03 -3.43
C ILE A 302 4.13 12.14 -2.46
N SER A 303 4.82 13.15 -2.96
CA SER A 303 5.18 14.32 -2.18
C SER A 303 5.38 15.54 -3.07
N VAL A 304 5.23 16.71 -2.47
CA VAL A 304 5.44 18.00 -3.13
C VAL A 304 6.62 18.66 -2.46
N PRO A 305 7.83 18.64 -3.06
CA PRO A 305 8.99 19.33 -2.52
C PRO A 305 8.79 20.83 -2.45
N ALA A 306 9.44 21.49 -1.50
CA ALA A 306 9.47 22.94 -1.43
C ALA A 306 10.15 23.52 -2.68
N GLY A 307 9.60 24.59 -3.26
CA GLY A 307 10.15 25.22 -4.48
C GLY A 307 9.10 25.57 -5.54
N GLY A 308 7.89 25.02 -5.43
CA GLY A 308 6.73 25.45 -6.24
C GLY A 308 6.66 24.93 -7.68
N THR A 309 7.61 24.09 -8.11
CA THR A 309 7.69 23.60 -9.51
C THR A 309 8.03 22.13 -9.66
N THR A 310 8.12 21.37 -8.57
CA THR A 310 8.48 19.95 -8.61
C THR A 310 7.45 19.08 -7.92
N LEU A 311 7.22 17.89 -8.46
CA LEU A 311 6.37 16.84 -7.87
C LEU A 311 7.15 15.53 -7.86
N VAL A 312 7.05 14.78 -6.75
CA VAL A 312 7.48 13.38 -6.70
C VAL A 312 6.27 12.52 -7.01
N ILE A 313 6.36 11.71 -8.05
CA ILE A 313 5.28 10.88 -8.56
C ILE A 313 5.59 9.38 -8.48
N SER A 314 4.56 8.57 -8.49
CA SER A 314 4.60 7.12 -8.64
C SER A 314 3.52 6.69 -9.65
N PRO A 315 3.84 5.70 -10.54
CA PRO A 315 5.15 5.12 -10.81
C PRO A 315 6.07 6.11 -11.54
N GLY A 316 7.37 5.80 -11.62
CA GLY A 316 8.26 6.55 -12.51
C GLY A 316 7.85 6.36 -13.97
N ILE A 317 8.05 7.38 -14.80
CA ILE A 317 7.77 7.33 -16.24
C ILE A 317 8.96 6.66 -16.92
N ILE A 318 8.74 5.50 -17.51
CA ILE A 318 9.77 4.75 -18.21
C ILE A 318 9.24 4.42 -19.60
N SER A 319 9.81 5.08 -20.61
CA SER A 319 9.52 4.83 -22.02
C SER A 319 10.70 4.12 -22.68
N ASN A 320 10.45 3.29 -23.68
CA ASN A 320 11.50 2.61 -24.45
C ASN A 320 12.04 3.50 -25.59
N GLN A 321 12.16 4.81 -25.36
CA GLN A 321 12.65 5.76 -26.37
C GLN A 321 14.14 6.12 -26.21
N GLY A 322 14.77 5.64 -25.16
CA GLY A 322 16.21 5.70 -24.95
C GLY A 322 16.92 4.45 -25.50
N ALA A 323 18.23 4.43 -25.38
CA ALA A 323 19.07 3.32 -25.89
C ALA A 323 19.34 2.23 -24.82
N SER A 324 18.81 2.37 -23.61
CA SER A 324 19.12 1.46 -22.49
C SER A 324 18.24 0.21 -22.52
N GLN A 325 18.86 -0.95 -22.33
CA GLN A 325 18.14 -2.23 -22.17
C GLN A 325 17.25 -2.26 -20.94
N ALA A 326 17.64 -1.55 -19.89
CA ALA A 326 16.84 -1.40 -18.68
C ALA A 326 15.49 -0.74 -18.94
N GLU A 327 15.42 0.22 -19.86
CA GLU A 327 14.18 0.86 -20.29
C GLU A 327 13.21 -0.14 -20.91
N ALA A 328 13.69 -1.00 -21.78
CA ALA A 328 12.85 -2.02 -22.40
C ALA A 328 12.28 -3.01 -21.39
N MET A 329 13.05 -3.37 -20.35
CA MET A 329 12.63 -4.30 -19.29
C MET A 329 11.57 -3.69 -18.36
N TYR A 330 11.74 -2.42 -18.00
CA TYR A 330 10.88 -1.72 -17.04
C TYR A 330 9.86 -0.78 -17.66
N GLN A 331 9.76 -0.75 -18.99
CA GLN A 331 8.83 0.12 -19.71
C GLN A 331 7.40 0.00 -19.17
N ASN A 332 6.79 1.14 -18.87
CA ASN A 332 5.43 1.26 -18.37
C ASN A 332 4.57 2.29 -19.11
N VAL A 333 5.18 3.06 -20.01
CA VAL A 333 4.49 3.98 -20.92
C VAL A 333 4.99 3.79 -22.35
N ILE A 334 4.14 4.10 -23.33
CA ILE A 334 4.46 3.91 -24.75
C ILE A 334 5.35 5.05 -25.26
N VAL A 335 5.01 6.28 -24.90
CA VAL A 335 5.67 7.49 -25.42
C VAL A 335 6.15 8.35 -24.27
N THR A 336 7.32 8.94 -24.42
CA THR A 336 7.82 9.97 -23.51
C THR A 336 6.90 11.19 -23.56
N PRO A 337 6.49 11.75 -22.41
CA PRO A 337 5.68 12.98 -22.39
C PRO A 337 6.35 14.11 -23.17
N SER A 338 5.56 14.85 -23.92
CA SER A 338 6.04 16.06 -24.60
C SER A 338 6.24 17.20 -23.58
N ALA A 339 7.14 18.13 -23.90
CA ALA A 339 7.22 19.38 -23.18
C ALA A 339 5.86 20.09 -23.22
N THR A 340 5.42 20.65 -22.10
CA THR A 340 4.11 21.31 -21.95
C THR A 340 2.88 20.39 -22.03
N ALA A 341 3.05 19.06 -21.96
CA ALA A 341 1.92 18.13 -21.89
C ALA A 341 1.01 18.47 -20.69
N ALA A 342 -0.30 18.53 -20.94
CA ALA A 342 -1.27 18.88 -19.92
C ALA A 342 -1.38 17.76 -18.87
N ILE A 343 -1.46 18.15 -17.60
CA ILE A 343 -1.73 17.27 -16.48
C ILE A 343 -3.21 17.42 -16.11
N VAL A 344 -3.93 16.32 -16.07
CA VAL A 344 -5.36 16.28 -15.75
C VAL A 344 -5.58 15.47 -14.48
N PHE A 345 -6.10 16.12 -13.44
CA PHE A 345 -6.41 15.45 -12.18
C PHE A 345 -7.69 14.62 -12.28
N LEU A 346 -7.66 13.44 -11.66
CA LEU A 346 -8.77 12.49 -11.64
C LEU A 346 -9.63 12.62 -10.38
N ASN A 347 -9.07 13.13 -9.27
CA ASN A 347 -9.78 13.40 -8.02
C ASN A 347 -10.40 14.80 -8.04
N LYS A 348 -11.40 14.99 -8.87
CA LYS A 348 -12.10 16.28 -9.03
C LYS A 348 -13.00 16.66 -7.85
N ALA A 349 -13.52 15.67 -7.14
CA ALA A 349 -14.35 15.83 -5.96
C ALA A 349 -13.77 15.03 -4.78
N ALA A 350 -14.01 15.51 -3.55
CA ALA A 350 -13.63 14.78 -2.36
C ALA A 350 -14.43 13.47 -2.24
N ALA A 351 -13.75 12.35 -2.16
CA ALA A 351 -14.38 11.02 -2.12
C ALA A 351 -13.67 10.07 -1.16
N ASP A 352 -14.41 9.06 -0.72
CA ASP A 352 -13.82 7.92 -0.02
C ASP A 352 -13.01 7.09 -1.01
N VAL A 353 -11.82 6.69 -0.60
CA VAL A 353 -10.92 5.88 -1.42
C VAL A 353 -11.29 4.42 -1.25
N ASN A 354 -11.68 3.78 -2.33
CA ASN A 354 -11.89 2.35 -2.39
C ASN A 354 -10.65 1.75 -3.04
N VAL A 355 -9.97 0.82 -2.36
CA VAL A 355 -8.67 0.31 -2.78
C VAL A 355 -8.82 -1.07 -3.38
N PHE A 356 -8.20 -1.32 -4.52
CA PHE A 356 -8.09 -2.65 -5.10
C PHE A 356 -6.62 -3.01 -5.29
N TRP A 357 -6.27 -4.28 -5.03
CA TRP A 357 -4.87 -4.70 -5.06
C TRP A 357 -4.73 -6.20 -5.36
N HIS A 358 -3.59 -6.55 -5.88
CA HIS A 358 -3.11 -7.93 -5.91
C HIS A 358 -2.33 -8.22 -4.63
N LYS A 359 -2.44 -9.42 -4.08
CA LYS A 359 -1.82 -9.80 -2.80
C LYS A 359 -0.34 -9.46 -2.70
N ASP A 360 0.42 -9.67 -3.78
CA ASP A 360 1.87 -9.45 -3.81
C ASP A 360 2.28 -7.97 -3.96
N SER A 361 1.32 -7.05 -4.15
CA SER A 361 1.61 -5.62 -4.25
C SER A 361 1.84 -4.97 -2.90
N LEU A 362 1.11 -5.43 -1.89
CA LEU A 362 1.16 -4.89 -0.53
C LEU A 362 1.81 -5.89 0.42
N GLU A 363 2.70 -5.40 1.24
CA GLU A 363 3.38 -6.23 2.22
C GLU A 363 3.30 -5.64 3.62
N LEU A 364 3.07 -6.55 4.57
CA LEU A 364 3.18 -6.31 6.00
C LEU A 364 4.49 -6.93 6.49
N LEU A 365 5.30 -6.11 7.14
CA LEU A 365 6.59 -6.49 7.68
C LEU A 365 6.47 -6.56 9.21
N PRO A 366 6.44 -7.75 9.81
CA PRO A 366 6.44 -7.88 11.26
C PRO A 366 7.81 -7.49 11.83
N GLY A 367 7.80 -6.65 12.84
CA GLY A 367 8.99 -6.25 13.60
C GLY A 367 9.00 -6.85 15.00
N ARG A 368 10.16 -6.82 15.64
CA ARG A 368 10.36 -7.29 17.00
C ARG A 368 10.92 -6.20 17.88
N LEU A 369 10.29 -6.00 19.03
CA LEU A 369 10.81 -5.13 20.08
C LEU A 369 11.63 -5.97 21.06
N VAL A 370 12.84 -5.52 21.35
CA VAL A 370 13.70 -6.16 22.35
C VAL A 370 13.65 -5.32 23.62
N VAL A 371 13.26 -5.96 24.71
CA VAL A 371 13.31 -5.34 26.04
C VAL A 371 14.47 -5.98 26.81
N PRO A 372 15.43 -5.17 27.32
CA PRO A 372 16.57 -5.70 28.07
C PRO A 372 16.10 -6.38 29.36
N SER A 373 16.57 -7.59 29.63
CA SER A 373 16.26 -8.34 30.86
C SER A 373 16.71 -7.63 32.13
N ALA A 374 17.72 -6.76 32.02
CA ALA A 374 18.26 -5.97 33.11
C ALA A 374 17.44 -4.69 33.43
N ALA A 375 16.38 -4.39 32.69
CA ALA A 375 15.58 -3.18 32.88
C ALA A 375 14.72 -3.17 34.17
N GLY A 376 14.68 -4.30 34.90
CA GLY A 376 13.86 -4.42 36.13
C GLY A 376 12.35 -4.32 35.90
N VAL A 377 11.92 -4.48 34.69
CA VAL A 377 10.53 -4.34 34.25
C VAL A 377 10.00 -5.70 33.81
N SER A 378 8.77 -6.05 34.26
CA SER A 378 8.12 -7.29 33.82
C SER A 378 7.61 -7.15 32.39
N THR A 379 7.99 -8.09 31.52
CA THR A 379 7.59 -8.10 30.12
C THR A 379 7.07 -9.46 29.69
N MET A 380 5.99 -9.45 28.92
CA MET A 380 5.48 -10.62 28.19
C MET A 380 5.58 -10.32 26.69
N GLN A 381 6.02 -11.31 25.94
CA GLN A 381 6.14 -11.19 24.49
C GLN A 381 5.54 -12.43 23.83
N ALA A 382 4.68 -12.22 22.85
CA ALA A 382 4.16 -13.30 22.03
C ALA A 382 4.05 -12.86 20.58
N ALA A 383 4.19 -13.81 19.68
CA ALA A 383 4.05 -13.57 18.23
C ALA A 383 2.79 -14.25 17.72
N THR A 384 2.08 -13.56 16.82
CA THR A 384 0.95 -14.11 16.06
C THR A 384 1.44 -15.10 15.00
N LYS A 385 0.53 -15.88 14.39
CA LYS A 385 0.83 -16.77 13.25
C LYS A 385 1.48 -16.02 12.09
N ASN A 386 1.12 -14.75 11.91
CA ASN A 386 1.70 -13.87 10.89
C ASN A 386 3.06 -13.26 11.31
N GLY A 387 3.61 -13.65 12.44
CA GLY A 387 4.91 -13.15 12.93
C GLY A 387 4.86 -11.78 13.60
N LEU A 388 3.70 -11.10 13.65
CA LEU A 388 3.55 -9.86 14.40
C LEU A 388 3.75 -10.11 15.88
N GLN A 389 4.64 -9.35 16.49
CA GLN A 389 4.92 -9.45 17.92
C GLN A 389 4.14 -8.40 18.71
N ILE A 390 3.52 -8.86 19.78
CA ILE A 390 2.96 -8.00 20.83
C ILE A 390 3.86 -8.11 22.05
N THR A 391 4.24 -6.96 22.59
CA THR A 391 5.03 -6.84 23.82
C THR A 391 4.20 -6.11 24.86
N ALA A 392 3.88 -6.78 25.96
CA ALA A 392 3.22 -6.17 27.11
C ALA A 392 4.26 -5.92 28.21
N THR A 393 4.29 -4.70 28.72
CA THR A 393 5.22 -4.25 29.77
C THR A 393 4.47 -3.65 30.93
N LYS A 394 4.84 -4.00 32.15
CA LYS A 394 4.21 -3.57 33.39
C LYS A 394 5.24 -2.96 34.30
N PHE A 395 4.93 -1.79 34.87
CA PHE A 395 5.79 -1.08 35.80
C PHE A 395 4.97 -0.34 36.86
N PHE A 396 5.37 -0.44 38.14
CA PHE A 396 4.77 0.32 39.22
C PHE A 396 5.57 1.60 39.53
N ASP A 397 4.93 2.74 39.36
CA ASP A 397 5.51 4.06 39.69
C ASP A 397 5.23 4.40 41.15
N ILE A 398 6.25 4.27 42.00
CA ILE A 398 6.19 4.53 43.43
C ILE A 398 5.85 6.01 43.71
N ASN A 399 6.32 6.95 42.87
CA ASN A 399 6.12 8.37 43.12
C ASN A 399 4.66 8.79 42.94
N LYS A 400 3.95 8.11 42.02
CA LYS A 400 2.55 8.43 41.69
C LYS A 400 1.56 7.43 42.25
N ASN A 401 2.04 6.35 42.87
CA ASN A 401 1.24 5.22 43.36
C ASN A 401 0.29 4.69 42.27
N LYS A 402 0.84 4.47 41.09
CA LYS A 402 0.14 3.99 39.88
C LYS A 402 0.87 2.84 39.26
N GLU A 403 0.12 1.89 38.75
CA GLU A 403 0.63 0.86 37.89
C GLU A 403 0.48 1.27 36.43
N LEU A 404 1.57 1.17 35.67
CA LEU A 404 1.64 1.55 34.27
C LEU A 404 1.73 0.29 33.42
N PHE A 405 0.78 0.14 32.51
CA PHE A 405 0.75 -0.91 31.51
C PHE A 405 1.00 -0.32 30.13
N ARG A 406 1.78 -1.04 29.35
CA ARG A 406 2.08 -0.67 27.98
C ARG A 406 2.04 -1.91 27.11
N VAL A 407 1.29 -1.84 26.02
CA VAL A 407 1.22 -2.88 24.99
C VAL A 407 1.72 -2.29 23.68
N ASP A 408 2.79 -2.84 23.15
CA ASP A 408 3.48 -2.35 21.97
C ASP A 408 3.44 -3.37 20.83
N THR A 409 3.37 -2.87 19.61
CA THR A 409 3.63 -3.64 18.39
C THR A 409 4.48 -2.83 17.43
N LEU A 410 5.42 -3.48 16.76
CA LEU A 410 6.30 -2.89 15.75
C LEU A 410 6.04 -3.56 14.42
N PHE A 411 5.81 -2.76 13.37
CA PHE A 411 5.58 -3.27 12.03
C PHE A 411 5.98 -2.26 10.96
N GLY A 412 6.00 -2.70 9.72
CA GLY A 412 6.12 -1.85 8.54
C GLY A 412 5.07 -2.22 7.51
N THR A 413 4.63 -1.25 6.72
CA THR A 413 3.74 -1.48 5.57
C THR A 413 4.38 -0.91 4.33
N VAL A 414 4.43 -1.68 3.27
CA VAL A 414 5.10 -1.30 2.02
C VAL A 414 4.23 -1.68 0.83
N CYS A 415 4.05 -0.75 -0.09
CA CYS A 415 3.59 -1.06 -1.43
C CYS A 415 4.81 -1.37 -2.30
N LYS A 416 5.11 -2.66 -2.49
CA LYS A 416 6.27 -3.12 -3.25
C LYS A 416 6.12 -2.86 -4.74
N ASN A 417 4.93 -3.11 -5.27
CA ASN A 417 4.62 -2.86 -6.67
C ASN A 417 3.39 -1.96 -6.79
N PRO A 418 3.57 -0.64 -6.90
CA PRO A 418 2.47 0.32 -7.01
C PRO A 418 1.56 0.08 -8.22
N GLU A 419 2.08 -0.53 -9.29
CA GLU A 419 1.34 -0.80 -10.53
C GLU A 419 0.42 -2.02 -10.46
N MET A 420 0.45 -2.77 -9.34
CA MET A 420 -0.50 -3.84 -9.02
C MET A 420 -1.51 -3.44 -7.94
N CYS A 421 -1.53 -2.16 -7.56
CA CYS A 421 -2.43 -1.59 -6.57
C CYS A 421 -3.06 -0.33 -7.12
N GLY A 422 -4.34 -0.15 -6.83
CA GLY A 422 -5.07 1.01 -7.34
C GLY A 422 -6.17 1.51 -6.41
N ILE A 423 -6.77 2.60 -6.84
CA ILE A 423 -7.88 3.23 -6.14
C ILE A 423 -9.05 3.45 -7.08
N GLN A 424 -10.24 3.33 -6.56
CA GLN A 424 -11.47 3.71 -7.23
C GLN A 424 -12.15 4.85 -6.49
N LEU A 425 -12.48 5.90 -7.24
CA LEU A 425 -13.14 7.11 -6.76
C LEU A 425 -14.51 7.24 -7.45
N PHE A 426 -15.54 7.51 -6.67
CA PHE A 426 -16.90 7.75 -7.16
C PHE A 426 -17.27 9.23 -7.11
N SER A 427 -18.28 9.60 -7.87
CA SER A 427 -18.82 10.98 -7.94
C SER A 427 -17.77 12.01 -8.34
N GLN A 428 -16.91 11.67 -9.31
CA GLN A 428 -15.90 12.56 -9.86
C GLN A 428 -16.47 13.31 -11.07
N VAL A 429 -17.00 14.49 -10.86
CA VAL A 429 -17.70 15.31 -11.89
C VAL A 429 -16.78 16.41 -12.43
#